data_cce98fec091470f0072c46da5b9cfe8a
#
_entry.id   cce98fec091470f0072c46da5b9cfe8a
#
_cell.length_a   1.000
_cell.length_b   1.000
_cell.length_c   1.000
_cell.angle_alpha   90.00
_cell.angle_beta   90.00
_cell.angle_gamma   90.00
#
_symmetry.space_group_name_H-M   'P 1'
#
loop_
_entity.id
_entity.type
_entity.pdbx_description
1 polymer ?
#
loop_
_entity_poly.entity_id
_entity_poly.type
_entity_poly.pdbx_seq_one_letter_code
_entity_poly.pdbx_strand_id
1 'polypeptide(L)'
;MKEKFPSIYKEPIETLQINIGYKCNQACKHCHVNSSPLRTEKMSNEMISLIPKIIEKYKIKTLDITGGAPELHPKFKNLITSLNKKQVDIIDRCNLTIFFEEGYEDLPQFLAKNKVIILLRCRVMKEIMLIFKGVLAFLKKVLMP
;
A
#
# COMPACT_ATOMS: atom_id res chain seq x y z
N MET A 1 29.75 2.30 37.46
CA MET A 1 30.20 2.88 36.17
C MET A 1 28.95 3.28 35.40
N LYS A 2 28.83 4.56 34.99
CA LYS A 2 27.70 4.96 34.13
C LYS A 2 28.07 4.54 32.69
N GLU A 3 27.42 3.53 32.18
CA GLU A 3 27.55 3.18 30.76
C GLU A 3 27.10 4.38 29.93
N LYS A 4 27.97 4.88 29.08
CA LYS A 4 27.61 5.94 28.13
C LYS A 4 26.82 5.27 26.98
N PHE A 5 25.64 5.79 26.70
CA PHE A 5 24.88 5.38 25.51
C PHE A 5 25.74 5.59 24.24
N PRO A 6 25.82 4.60 23.34
CA PRO A 6 26.63 4.70 22.14
C PRO A 6 26.17 5.86 21.25
N SER A 7 27.08 6.48 20.53
CA SER A 7 26.75 7.53 19.57
C SER A 7 25.91 6.94 18.43
N ILE A 8 24.76 7.55 18.18
CA ILE A 8 23.88 7.18 17.08
C ILE A 8 24.09 8.16 15.92
N TYR A 9 24.44 7.64 14.76
CA TYR A 9 24.61 8.43 13.55
C TYR A 9 23.36 8.31 12.66
N LYS A 10 23.00 9.41 12.00
CA LYS A 10 21.87 9.44 11.07
C LYS A 10 22.30 8.81 9.75
N GLU A 11 21.58 7.76 9.34
CA GLU A 11 21.69 7.17 8.02
C GLU A 11 20.74 7.84 7.00
N PRO A 12 21.02 7.75 5.71
CA PRO A 12 20.09 8.19 4.67
C PRO A 12 18.73 7.49 4.80
N ILE A 13 17.65 8.22 4.50
CA ILE A 13 16.30 7.64 4.49
C ILE A 13 16.16 6.79 3.23
N GLU A 14 15.99 5.48 3.37
CA GLU A 14 15.79 4.56 2.25
C GLU A 14 14.30 4.29 1.96
N THR A 15 13.47 4.28 2.99
CA THR A 15 12.05 3.96 2.88
C THR A 15 11.19 5.10 3.41
N LEU A 16 10.22 5.51 2.60
CA LEU A 16 9.15 6.42 3.01
C LEU A 16 7.86 5.63 3.20
N GLN A 17 7.39 5.50 4.44
CA GLN A 17 6.08 4.94 4.70
C GLN A 17 5.05 6.06 4.82
N ILE A 18 3.92 5.91 4.11
CA ILE A 18 2.83 6.89 4.12
C ILE A 18 1.49 6.22 4.41
N ASN A 19 0.67 6.87 5.22
CA ASN A 19 -0.75 6.52 5.38
C ASN A 19 -1.58 7.50 4.54
N ILE A 20 -2.28 7.00 3.53
CA ILE A 20 -3.03 7.84 2.59
C ILE A 20 -4.53 7.94 2.90
N GLY A 21 -5.01 7.25 3.94
CA GLY A 21 -6.39 7.37 4.39
C GLY A 21 -6.84 6.24 5.30
N TYR A 22 -8.00 6.43 5.94
CA TYR A 22 -8.57 5.45 6.87
C TYR A 22 -9.81 4.76 6.33
N LYS A 23 -10.28 5.13 5.13
CA LYS A 23 -11.36 4.41 4.46
C LYS A 23 -10.89 2.99 4.11
N CYS A 24 -11.72 1.99 4.41
CA CYS A 24 -11.47 0.59 4.11
C CYS A 24 -12.79 -0.06 3.71
N ASN A 25 -12.78 -1.02 2.84
CA ASN A 25 -13.95 -1.85 2.53
C ASN A 25 -14.28 -2.85 3.66
N GLN A 26 -13.42 -2.96 4.67
CA GLN A 26 -13.60 -3.83 5.84
C GLN A 26 -13.59 -3.04 7.15
N ALA A 27 -14.22 -3.62 8.19
CA ALA A 27 -14.21 -3.13 9.57
C ALA A 27 -13.66 -4.22 10.51
N CYS A 28 -12.35 -4.41 10.50
CA CYS A 28 -11.68 -5.47 11.28
C CYS A 28 -11.58 -5.11 12.76
N LYS A 29 -11.99 -6.01 13.66
CA LYS A 29 -11.88 -5.83 15.13
C LYS A 29 -10.45 -5.54 15.61
N HIS A 30 -9.44 -5.98 14.85
CA HIS A 30 -8.02 -5.84 15.19
C HIS A 30 -7.32 -4.71 14.41
N CYS A 31 -8.08 -3.84 13.76
CA CYS A 31 -7.50 -2.73 13.01
C CYS A 31 -6.95 -1.67 13.98
N HIS A 32 -5.61 -1.57 14.04
CA HIS A 32 -4.94 -0.63 14.96
C HIS A 32 -5.17 0.84 14.61
N VAL A 33 -5.63 1.14 13.39
CA VAL A 33 -6.00 2.50 12.94
C VAL A 33 -7.52 2.68 12.85
N ASN A 34 -8.29 1.69 13.27
CA ASN A 34 -9.76 1.70 13.27
C ASN A 34 -10.35 2.12 11.92
N SER A 35 -9.81 1.56 10.84
CA SER A 35 -10.31 1.78 9.49
C SER A 35 -11.66 1.10 9.28
N SER A 36 -12.53 1.72 8.49
CA SER A 36 -13.85 1.17 8.17
C SER A 36 -14.43 1.82 6.90
N PRO A 37 -15.52 1.28 6.34
CA PRO A 37 -16.23 1.91 5.23
C PRO A 37 -16.79 3.30 5.54
N LEU A 38 -17.04 3.59 6.82
CA LEU A 38 -17.59 4.86 7.28
C LEU A 38 -16.53 5.96 7.44
N ARG A 39 -15.24 5.62 7.41
CA ARG A 39 -14.16 6.60 7.54
C ARG A 39 -14.02 7.40 6.25
N THR A 40 -13.81 8.69 6.41
CA THR A 40 -13.69 9.65 5.28
C THR A 40 -12.34 10.34 5.21
N GLU A 41 -11.54 10.22 6.26
CA GLU A 41 -10.24 10.87 6.36
C GLU A 41 -9.27 10.30 5.33
N LYS A 42 -8.69 11.17 4.57
CA LYS A 42 -7.73 10.86 3.52
C LYS A 42 -6.68 11.95 3.38
N MET A 43 -5.51 11.58 2.92
CA MET A 43 -4.47 12.54 2.54
C MET A 43 -4.99 13.46 1.43
N SER A 44 -4.69 14.74 1.50
CA SER A 44 -5.13 15.68 0.46
C SER A 44 -4.42 15.42 -0.88
N ASN A 45 -5.06 15.81 -1.97
CA ASN A 45 -4.48 15.63 -3.31
C ASN A 45 -3.14 16.39 -3.47
N GLU A 46 -3.02 17.53 -2.81
CA GLU A 46 -1.81 18.36 -2.79
C GLU A 46 -0.67 17.59 -2.12
N MET A 47 -0.94 16.98 -0.96
CA MET A 47 0.06 16.17 -0.25
C MET A 47 0.48 14.94 -1.05
N ILE A 48 -0.46 14.23 -1.68
CA ILE A 48 -0.13 13.11 -2.60
C ILE A 48 0.81 13.59 -3.72
N SER A 49 0.56 14.78 -4.28
CA SER A 49 1.35 15.34 -5.38
C SER A 49 2.77 15.75 -4.97
N LEU A 50 3.03 15.93 -3.67
CA LEU A 50 4.37 16.21 -3.15
C LEU A 50 5.23 14.96 -2.99
N ILE A 51 4.64 13.77 -2.84
CA ILE A 51 5.35 12.51 -2.58
C ILE A 51 6.43 12.23 -3.64
N PRO A 52 6.16 12.31 -4.96
CA PRO A 52 7.20 12.09 -5.97
C PRO A 52 8.37 13.07 -5.88
N LYS A 53 8.12 14.32 -5.45
CA LYS A 53 9.17 15.34 -5.26
C LYS A 53 10.02 15.04 -4.02
N ILE A 54 9.40 14.58 -2.94
CA ILE A 54 10.09 14.15 -1.71
C ILE A 54 11.00 12.98 -2.00
N ILE A 55 10.47 11.96 -2.69
CA ILE A 55 11.22 10.76 -3.09
C ILE A 55 12.46 11.13 -3.89
N GLU A 56 12.31 12.01 -4.88
CA GLU A 56 13.42 12.46 -5.72
C GLU A 56 14.45 13.28 -4.92
N LYS A 57 13.98 14.25 -4.12
CA LYS A 57 14.84 15.12 -3.31
C LYS A 57 15.71 14.34 -2.34
N TYR A 58 15.16 13.32 -1.69
CA TYR A 58 15.85 12.54 -0.66
C TYR A 58 16.40 11.21 -1.17
N LYS A 59 16.28 10.93 -2.48
CA LYS A 59 16.76 9.69 -3.14
C LYS A 59 16.21 8.43 -2.45
N ILE A 60 14.92 8.47 -2.07
CA ILE A 60 14.24 7.37 -1.42
C ILE A 60 14.08 6.23 -2.40
N LYS A 61 14.43 5.00 -1.97
CA LYS A 61 14.39 3.80 -2.80
C LYS A 61 13.05 3.09 -2.76
N THR A 62 12.34 3.17 -1.62
CA THR A 62 11.11 2.42 -1.38
C THR A 62 10.00 3.33 -0.87
N LEU A 63 8.83 3.25 -1.49
CA LEU A 63 7.58 3.84 -0.98
C LEU A 63 6.68 2.73 -0.42
N ASP A 64 6.38 2.77 0.87
CA ASP A 64 5.49 1.84 1.56
C ASP A 64 4.14 2.52 1.83
N ILE A 65 3.12 2.13 1.08
CA ILE A 65 1.77 2.72 1.15
C ILE A 65 0.91 1.90 2.11
N THR A 66 0.36 2.60 3.10
CA THR A 66 -0.51 2.01 4.12
C THR A 66 -1.77 2.86 4.31
N GLY A 67 -2.68 2.34 5.13
CA GLY A 67 -3.97 3.00 5.43
C GLY A 67 -5.02 1.99 5.87
N GLY A 68 -6.25 2.26 5.50
CA GLY A 68 -7.34 1.29 5.51
C GLY A 68 -7.22 0.34 4.32
N ALA A 69 -7.79 0.74 3.19
CA ALA A 69 -7.51 0.19 1.87
C ALA A 69 -6.97 1.35 1.02
N PRO A 70 -5.64 1.46 0.85
CA PRO A 70 -5.02 2.57 0.12
C PRO A 70 -5.59 2.76 -1.27
N GLU A 71 -6.01 1.69 -1.90
CA GLU A 71 -6.56 1.63 -3.26
C GLU A 71 -7.86 2.42 -3.41
N LEU A 72 -8.59 2.65 -2.30
CA LEU A 72 -9.78 3.49 -2.27
C LEU A 72 -9.47 4.99 -2.40
N HIS A 73 -8.19 5.38 -2.31
CA HIS A 73 -7.84 6.78 -2.47
C HIS A 73 -7.90 7.20 -3.95
N PRO A 74 -8.61 8.29 -4.30
CA PRO A 74 -8.83 8.69 -5.71
C PRO A 74 -7.53 8.92 -6.51
N LYS A 75 -6.44 9.24 -5.82
CA LYS A 75 -5.12 9.48 -6.44
C LYS A 75 -4.15 8.30 -6.33
N PHE A 76 -4.60 7.15 -5.85
CA PHE A 76 -3.74 5.96 -5.68
C PHE A 76 -3.08 5.54 -6.99
N LYS A 77 -3.86 5.28 -8.05
CA LYS A 77 -3.33 4.87 -9.36
C LYS A 77 -2.41 5.95 -9.95
N ASN A 78 -2.75 7.23 -9.76
CA ASN A 78 -1.93 8.35 -10.26
C ASN A 78 -0.58 8.41 -9.55
N LEU A 79 -0.54 8.22 -8.23
CA LEU A 79 0.69 8.18 -7.45
C LEU A 79 1.63 7.07 -7.95
N ILE A 80 1.12 5.83 -8.07
CA ILE A 80 1.89 4.69 -8.57
C ILE A 80 2.45 4.98 -9.96
N THR A 81 1.61 5.45 -10.89
CA THR A 81 2.04 5.75 -12.27
C THR A 81 3.12 6.83 -12.32
N SER A 82 3.04 7.84 -11.45
CA SER A 82 4.04 8.92 -11.38
C SER A 82 5.41 8.45 -10.91
N LEU A 83 5.45 7.38 -10.12
CA LEU A 83 6.68 6.81 -9.55
C LEU A 83 7.29 5.71 -10.39
N ASN A 84 6.51 5.04 -11.24
CA ASN A 84 6.99 3.92 -12.05
C ASN A 84 8.19 4.31 -12.95
N LYS A 85 8.25 5.57 -13.39
CA LYS A 85 9.36 6.12 -14.19
C LYS A 85 10.62 6.42 -13.38
N LYS A 86 10.54 6.39 -12.04
CA LYS A 86 11.61 6.85 -11.13
C LYS A 86 12.41 5.71 -10.50
N GLN A 87 12.18 4.45 -10.90
CA GLN A 87 12.84 3.25 -10.35
C GLN A 87 12.73 3.15 -8.83
N VAL A 88 11.55 3.42 -8.29
CA VAL A 88 11.22 3.32 -6.86
C VAL A 88 10.43 2.05 -6.65
N ASP A 89 10.83 1.24 -5.68
CA ASP A 89 10.07 0.08 -5.25
C ASP A 89 8.82 0.55 -4.52
N ILE A 90 7.65 0.10 -4.96
CA ILE A 90 6.37 0.47 -4.35
C ILE A 90 5.81 -0.75 -3.63
N ILE A 91 5.56 -0.60 -2.33
CA ILE A 91 4.89 -1.60 -1.50
C ILE A 91 3.47 -1.09 -1.21
N ASP A 92 2.48 -1.91 -1.51
CA ASP A 92 1.08 -1.68 -1.17
C ASP A 92 0.62 -2.67 -0.09
N ARG A 93 0.17 -2.14 1.06
CA ARG A 93 -0.33 -2.96 2.17
C ARG A 93 -1.81 -3.24 1.98
N CYS A 94 -2.07 -4.22 1.13
CA CYS A 94 -3.39 -4.57 0.63
C CYS A 94 -4.07 -5.66 1.49
N ASN A 95 -5.39 -5.55 1.66
CA ASN A 95 -6.21 -6.58 2.30
C ASN A 95 -6.77 -7.61 1.31
N LEU A 96 -6.48 -7.50 0.02
CA LEU A 96 -6.94 -8.30 -1.12
C LEU A 96 -8.45 -8.33 -1.37
N THR A 97 -9.30 -8.09 -0.37
CA THR A 97 -10.75 -8.12 -0.59
C THR A 97 -11.21 -6.96 -1.48
N ILE A 98 -10.39 -5.92 -1.58
CA ILE A 98 -10.62 -4.79 -2.49
C ILE A 98 -10.73 -5.23 -3.97
N PHE A 99 -10.08 -6.32 -4.36
CA PHE A 99 -10.12 -6.84 -5.73
C PHE A 99 -11.48 -7.42 -6.13
N PHE A 100 -12.36 -7.65 -5.16
CA PHE A 100 -13.71 -8.15 -5.37
C PHE A 100 -14.78 -7.05 -5.25
N GLU A 101 -14.35 -5.81 -4.98
CA GLU A 101 -15.26 -4.67 -4.97
C GLU A 101 -15.57 -4.21 -6.41
N GLU A 102 -16.79 -3.80 -6.62
CA GLU A 102 -17.23 -3.26 -7.92
C GLU A 102 -16.38 -2.06 -8.33
N GLY A 103 -15.87 -2.09 -9.57
CA GLY A 103 -15.01 -1.04 -10.13
C GLY A 103 -13.52 -1.17 -9.81
N TYR A 104 -13.11 -2.29 -9.17
CA TYR A 104 -11.70 -2.58 -8.87
C TYR A 104 -11.18 -3.85 -9.56
N GLU A 105 -11.91 -4.37 -10.53
CA GLU A 105 -11.59 -5.61 -11.27
C GLU A 105 -10.27 -5.49 -12.04
N ASP A 106 -9.91 -4.31 -12.49
CA ASP A 106 -8.67 -4.02 -13.23
C ASP A 106 -7.45 -3.80 -12.32
N LEU A 107 -7.68 -3.67 -11.00
CA LEU A 107 -6.64 -3.31 -10.03
C LEU A 107 -5.49 -4.32 -9.98
N PRO A 108 -5.70 -5.66 -9.95
CA PRO A 108 -4.60 -6.62 -9.95
C PRO A 108 -3.69 -6.49 -11.18
N GLN A 109 -4.27 -6.29 -12.37
CA GLN A 109 -3.52 -6.07 -13.60
C GLN A 109 -2.73 -4.77 -13.56
N PHE A 110 -3.36 -3.70 -13.05
CA PHE A 110 -2.70 -2.41 -12.87
C PHE A 110 -1.49 -2.52 -11.94
N LEU A 111 -1.63 -3.17 -10.78
CA LEU A 111 -0.55 -3.37 -9.82
C LEU A 111 0.59 -4.21 -10.41
N ALA A 112 0.26 -5.31 -11.09
CA ALA A 112 1.24 -6.17 -11.75
C ALA A 112 2.00 -5.42 -12.86
N LYS A 113 1.31 -4.67 -13.71
CA LYS A 113 1.91 -3.86 -14.78
C LYS A 113 2.89 -2.82 -14.22
N ASN A 114 2.59 -2.25 -13.06
CA ASN A 114 3.42 -1.26 -12.39
C ASN A 114 4.45 -1.88 -11.41
N LYS A 115 4.58 -3.21 -11.37
CA LYS A 115 5.51 -3.95 -10.51
C LYS A 115 5.38 -3.62 -9.02
N VAL A 116 4.15 -3.35 -8.58
CA VAL A 116 3.87 -3.04 -7.17
C VAL A 116 3.97 -4.31 -6.34
N ILE A 117 4.71 -4.24 -5.25
CA ILE A 117 4.85 -5.33 -4.29
C ILE A 117 3.65 -5.31 -3.35
N ILE A 118 2.89 -6.39 -3.31
CA ILE A 118 1.74 -6.50 -2.42
C ILE A 118 2.17 -7.13 -1.10
N LEU A 119 2.06 -6.37 -0.01
CA LEU A 119 2.25 -6.86 1.34
C LEU A 119 0.89 -7.18 1.97
N LEU A 120 0.61 -8.47 2.09
CA LEU A 120 -0.64 -8.95 2.69
C LEU A 120 -0.69 -8.64 4.18
N ARG A 121 -1.74 -7.96 4.60
CA ARG A 121 -2.03 -7.76 6.01
C ARG A 121 -3.19 -8.64 6.43
N CYS A 122 -2.90 -9.89 6.77
CA CYS A 122 -3.93 -10.81 7.20
C CYS A 122 -3.55 -11.55 8.49
N ARG A 123 -4.49 -11.59 9.43
CA ARG A 123 -4.30 -12.21 10.74
C ARG A 123 -5.04 -13.56 10.94
N VAL A 124 -5.83 -14.00 9.94
CA VAL A 124 -6.66 -15.22 10.09
C VAL A 124 -6.30 -16.26 9.03
N MET A 125 -5.51 -17.25 9.41
CA MET A 125 -4.93 -18.26 8.50
C MET A 125 -5.95 -19.08 7.68
N LYS A 126 -7.14 -19.38 8.21
CA LYS A 126 -8.14 -20.19 7.49
C LYS A 126 -8.91 -19.43 6.41
N GLU A 127 -9.31 -18.19 6.67
CA GLU A 127 -9.96 -17.33 5.66
C GLU A 127 -8.99 -16.85 4.59
N ILE A 128 -7.71 -16.67 4.95
CA ILE A 128 -6.63 -16.33 4.02
C ILE A 128 -6.47 -17.40 2.94
N MET A 129 -6.49 -18.68 3.31
CA MET A 129 -6.32 -19.78 2.35
C MET A 129 -7.43 -19.80 1.32
N LEU A 130 -8.65 -19.41 1.67
CA LEU A 130 -9.78 -19.31 0.73
C LEU A 130 -9.65 -18.07 -0.15
N ILE A 131 -9.29 -16.92 0.41
CA ILE A 131 -9.02 -15.67 -0.33
C ILE A 131 -7.79 -15.87 -1.22
N PHE A 132 -6.73 -16.47 -0.71
CA PHE A 132 -5.51 -16.74 -1.48
C PHE A 132 -5.76 -17.69 -2.65
N LYS A 133 -6.56 -18.75 -2.46
CA LYS A 133 -7.00 -19.63 -3.56
C LYS A 133 -7.85 -18.88 -4.58
N GLY A 134 -8.76 -18.01 -4.13
CA GLY A 134 -9.56 -17.16 -4.99
C GLY A 134 -8.73 -16.15 -5.78
N VAL A 135 -7.82 -15.44 -5.11
CA VAL A 135 -6.89 -14.48 -5.74
C VAL A 135 -5.91 -15.21 -6.66
N LEU A 136 -5.38 -16.35 -6.27
CA LEU A 136 -4.49 -17.13 -7.13
C LEU A 136 -5.21 -17.68 -8.36
N ALA A 137 -6.46 -18.12 -8.22
CA ALA A 137 -7.31 -18.53 -9.33
C ALA A 137 -7.63 -17.33 -10.25
N PHE A 138 -7.94 -16.16 -9.66
CA PHE A 138 -8.16 -14.92 -10.38
C PHE A 138 -6.90 -14.45 -11.10
N LEU A 139 -5.75 -14.40 -10.40
CA LEU A 139 -4.46 -14.03 -11.00
C LEU A 139 -4.04 -15.01 -12.10
N LYS A 140 -4.26 -16.32 -11.94
CA LYS A 140 -4.04 -17.31 -13.00
C LYS A 140 -4.93 -17.06 -14.21
N LYS A 141 -6.21 -16.72 -13.99
CA LYS A 141 -7.16 -16.42 -15.07
C LYS A 141 -6.84 -15.12 -15.80
N VAL A 142 -6.23 -14.15 -15.14
CA VAL A 142 -5.97 -12.79 -15.66
C VAL A 142 -4.54 -12.63 -16.21
N LEU A 143 -3.56 -13.34 -15.65
CA LEU A 143 -2.15 -13.19 -15.98
C LEU A 143 -1.59 -14.34 -16.85
N MET A 144 -2.33 -15.41 -17.01
CA MET A 144 -1.97 -16.51 -17.92
C MET A 144 -3.00 -16.55 -19.05
N PRO A 145 -2.63 -16.19 -20.29
CA PRO A 145 -3.48 -16.37 -21.46
C PRO A 145 -3.72 -17.87 -21.75
#